data_08040717e203731a48414967fa9b9dc9
#
_entry.id   08040717e203731a48414967fa9b9dc9
#
_cell.length_a   1.000
_cell.length_b   1.000
_cell.length_c   1.000
_cell.angle_alpha   90.00
_cell.angle_beta   90.00
_cell.angle_gamma   90.00
#
_symmetry.space_group_name_H-M   'P 1'
#
loop_
_entity.id
_entity.type
_entity.pdbx_description
1 polymer ?
#
loop_
_entity_poly.entity_id
_entity_poly.type
_entity_poly.pdbx_seq_one_letter_code
_entity_poly.pdbx_strand_id
1 'polypeptide(L)'
;LVAGGSRTCNYRYLSAPYYKSALRGWRVLGLEELGRILLHKMSQRFEEPFNSELYRQILLSRNVMRSILEYTRVPADWGQGLEAFRWSEQSLSFGHRYHPAPKSREGFEPEDILQYSPEMGAGFALYYFAVHPDDLRTRGDIAEPAFGSDASVGLDLPDGWVTIPVHPWQARYLMRLPIVCSAIRSGRILPLGQAGPRFYPTASVRTLYQPGNPYFLKFSTHVRLTNCIRKNAVYELESAVALSAALKAHLAPSLARWRGFRLLYEPAYQTLDFADHPEPDRRSIAEGFGVIMRDNLEQYLDAGVTPVLAAALFSDDRFGRCPATEAAGTLAAATGVNEQDARIRWFEQYLALLIPPLFESLFHHGVVFEPHLQNVVVGIREGYPVQVFVRDLEGTKLVPGRWSGGLPDTLD
;
A
#
# COMPACT_ATOMS: atom_id res chain seq x y z
N LEU A 1 9.33 31.58 -6.40
CA LEU A 1 10.68 31.26 -6.86
C LEU A 1 10.89 29.75 -6.84
N VAL A 2 11.54 29.21 -7.84
CA VAL A 2 11.91 27.79 -7.97
C VAL A 2 13.41 27.68 -8.25
N ALA A 3 14.03 26.63 -7.70
CA ALA A 3 15.42 26.32 -7.97
C ALA A 3 15.53 25.47 -9.23
N GLY A 4 16.17 26.00 -10.27
CA GLY A 4 16.46 25.29 -11.52
C GLY A 4 15.22 24.99 -12.36
N GLY A 5 15.42 24.51 -13.59
CA GLY A 5 14.39 23.97 -14.46
C GLY A 5 14.32 22.45 -14.31
N SER A 6 13.12 21.89 -14.37
CA SER A 6 12.90 20.44 -14.39
C SER A 6 12.11 20.07 -15.63
N ARG A 7 12.64 19.12 -16.44
CA ARG A 7 11.93 18.56 -17.60
C ARG A 7 10.71 17.71 -17.20
N THR A 8 10.69 17.24 -15.93
CA THR A 8 9.61 16.40 -15.37
C THR A 8 8.67 17.20 -14.47
N CYS A 9 8.69 18.54 -14.51
CA CYS A 9 7.91 19.43 -13.64
C CYS A 9 8.14 19.21 -12.13
N ASN A 10 9.29 18.65 -11.77
CA ASN A 10 9.69 18.45 -10.39
C ASN A 10 10.48 19.67 -9.90
N TYR A 11 9.76 20.68 -9.43
CA TYR A 11 10.36 21.94 -9.00
C TYR A 11 10.60 21.95 -7.49
N ARG A 12 11.76 22.44 -7.07
CA ARG A 12 12.01 22.80 -5.68
C ARG A 12 11.61 24.26 -5.48
N TYR A 13 10.59 24.48 -4.67
CA TYR A 13 10.14 25.83 -4.34
C TYR A 13 11.06 26.46 -3.30
N LEU A 14 11.53 27.69 -3.58
CA LEU A 14 12.41 28.47 -2.71
C LEU A 14 11.64 29.50 -1.88
N SER A 15 10.38 29.71 -2.17
CA SER A 15 9.52 30.63 -1.45
C SER A 15 8.07 30.17 -1.45
N ALA A 16 7.27 30.72 -0.55
CA ALA A 16 5.83 30.61 -0.61
C ALA A 16 5.28 31.10 -1.96
N PRO A 17 4.10 30.63 -2.40
CA PRO A 17 3.44 31.16 -3.59
C PRO A 17 3.01 32.62 -3.37
N TYR A 18 3.10 33.42 -4.43
CA TYR A 18 2.68 34.80 -4.44
C TYR A 18 1.57 35.02 -5.47
N TYR A 19 0.67 35.92 -5.16
CA TYR A 19 -0.39 36.39 -6.06
C TYR A 19 -0.24 37.88 -6.33
N LYS A 20 -0.31 38.27 -7.61
CA LYS A 20 -0.32 39.67 -8.00
C LYS A 20 -1.75 40.13 -8.23
N SER A 21 -2.23 40.96 -7.34
CA SER A 21 -3.51 41.64 -7.49
C SER A 21 -3.32 42.95 -8.25
N ALA A 22 -4.25 43.31 -9.12
CA ALA A 22 -4.23 44.57 -9.86
C ALA A 22 -4.25 45.82 -8.92
N LEU A 23 -4.93 45.68 -7.76
CA LEU A 23 -5.13 46.78 -6.82
C LEU A 23 -4.14 46.83 -5.66
N ARG A 24 -3.63 45.65 -5.22
CA ARG A 24 -2.85 45.49 -4.00
C ARG A 24 -1.40 45.04 -4.21
N GLY A 25 -0.96 44.89 -5.46
CA GLY A 25 0.40 44.41 -5.77
C GLY A 25 0.62 42.93 -5.41
N TRP A 26 1.83 42.54 -5.11
CA TRP A 26 2.21 41.14 -4.76
C TRP A 26 1.95 40.89 -3.27
N ARG A 27 1.32 39.72 -3.01
CA ARG A 27 1.13 39.21 -1.64
C ARG A 27 1.37 37.71 -1.58
N VAL A 28 1.79 37.22 -0.43
CA VAL A 28 1.94 35.79 -0.17
C VAL A 28 0.55 35.13 -0.12
N LEU A 29 0.44 33.96 -0.73
CA LEU A 29 -0.75 33.11 -0.64
C LEU A 29 -0.56 32.02 0.41
N GLY A 30 -1.57 31.82 1.26
CA GLY A 30 -1.73 30.58 2.00
C GLY A 30 -2.23 29.45 1.11
N LEU A 31 -2.05 28.19 1.54
CA LEU A 31 -2.44 27.01 0.76
C LEU A 31 -3.97 26.98 0.48
N GLU A 32 -4.79 27.39 1.44
CA GLU A 32 -6.26 27.44 1.28
C GLU A 32 -6.66 28.36 0.13
N GLU A 33 -6.10 29.56 0.12
CA GLU A 33 -6.40 30.53 -0.92
C GLU A 33 -5.83 30.12 -2.28
N LEU A 34 -4.61 29.58 -2.30
CA LEU A 34 -4.01 29.02 -3.52
C LEU A 34 -4.88 27.91 -4.11
N GLY A 35 -5.30 26.95 -3.29
CA GLY A 35 -6.18 25.86 -3.71
C GLY A 35 -7.50 26.37 -4.28
N ARG A 36 -8.13 27.35 -3.62
CA ARG A 36 -9.37 27.96 -4.10
C ARG A 36 -9.20 28.67 -5.43
N ILE A 37 -8.13 29.48 -5.59
CA ILE A 37 -7.84 30.19 -6.84
C ILE A 37 -7.60 29.22 -7.99
N LEU A 38 -6.78 28.18 -7.76
CA LEU A 38 -6.48 27.19 -8.78
C LEU A 38 -7.71 26.42 -9.22
N LEU A 39 -8.53 25.93 -8.29
CA LEU A 39 -9.75 25.19 -8.58
C LEU A 39 -10.81 26.07 -9.28
N HIS A 40 -10.94 27.35 -8.91
CA HIS A 40 -11.79 28.28 -9.65
C HIS A 40 -11.30 28.51 -11.10
N LYS A 41 -10.00 28.66 -11.30
CA LYS A 41 -9.45 28.81 -12.66
C LYS A 41 -9.62 27.54 -13.47
N MET A 42 -9.50 26.36 -12.87
CA MET A 42 -9.79 25.09 -13.55
C MET A 42 -11.26 24.97 -13.90
N SER A 43 -12.16 25.28 -12.97
CA SER A 43 -13.62 25.34 -13.19
C SER A 43 -13.99 26.24 -14.38
N GLN A 44 -13.43 27.45 -14.43
CA GLN A 44 -13.63 28.37 -15.54
C GLN A 44 -13.06 27.85 -16.89
N ARG A 45 -11.87 27.24 -16.83
CA ARG A 45 -11.19 26.76 -18.06
C ARG A 45 -11.87 25.56 -18.69
N PHE A 46 -12.43 24.66 -17.87
CA PHE A 46 -13.06 23.42 -18.32
C PHE A 46 -14.59 23.50 -18.34
N GLU A 47 -15.14 24.66 -18.00
CA GLU A 47 -16.60 24.90 -17.94
C GLU A 47 -17.33 23.92 -17.00
N GLU A 48 -16.64 23.49 -15.94
CA GLU A 48 -17.14 22.55 -14.95
C GLU A 48 -17.41 23.25 -13.60
N PRO A 49 -18.33 22.74 -12.77
CA PRO A 49 -18.57 23.29 -11.43
C PRO A 49 -17.29 23.29 -10.57
N PHE A 50 -17.24 24.22 -9.59
CA PHE A 50 -16.15 24.21 -8.62
C PHE A 50 -16.11 22.89 -7.84
N ASN A 51 -14.97 22.18 -7.89
CA ASN A 51 -14.80 20.90 -7.22
C ASN A 51 -14.55 21.11 -5.71
N SER A 52 -15.66 21.25 -4.96
CA SER A 52 -15.62 21.42 -3.50
C SER A 52 -15.10 20.19 -2.75
N GLU A 53 -15.30 19.00 -3.31
CA GLU A 53 -14.79 17.74 -2.76
C GLU A 53 -13.25 17.71 -2.80
N LEU A 54 -12.66 17.98 -3.96
CA LEU A 54 -11.20 18.04 -4.08
C LEU A 54 -10.61 19.15 -3.20
N TYR A 55 -11.27 20.30 -3.10
CA TYR A 55 -10.82 21.35 -2.20
C TYR A 55 -10.77 20.88 -0.74
N ARG A 56 -11.81 20.21 -0.26
CA ARG A 56 -11.85 19.63 1.10
C ARG A 56 -10.75 18.59 1.29
N GLN A 57 -10.51 17.72 0.30
CA GLN A 57 -9.44 16.72 0.34
C GLN A 57 -8.05 17.37 0.42
N ILE A 58 -7.80 18.47 -0.28
CA ILE A 58 -6.53 19.23 -0.21
C ILE A 58 -6.32 19.75 1.23
N LEU A 59 -7.36 20.32 1.85
CA LEU A 59 -7.26 20.82 3.21
C LEU A 59 -7.05 19.69 4.24
N LEU A 60 -7.76 18.58 4.08
CA LEU A 60 -7.58 17.39 4.91
C LEU A 60 -6.15 16.85 4.77
N SER A 61 -5.66 16.70 3.54
CA SER A 61 -4.29 16.25 3.26
C SER A 61 -3.24 17.14 3.93
N ARG A 62 -3.42 18.47 3.88
CA ARG A 62 -2.55 19.41 4.59
C ARG A 62 -2.53 19.16 6.09
N ASN A 63 -3.69 18.96 6.70
CA ASN A 63 -3.79 18.74 8.13
C ASN A 63 -3.11 17.44 8.55
N VAL A 64 -3.37 16.34 7.81
CA VAL A 64 -2.69 15.07 8.03
C VAL A 64 -1.18 15.20 7.87
N MET A 65 -0.72 15.90 6.83
CA MET A 65 0.71 16.13 6.59
C MET A 65 1.36 16.93 7.73
N ARG A 66 0.66 17.93 8.28
CA ARG A 66 1.12 18.68 9.46
C ARG A 66 1.30 17.75 10.65
N SER A 67 0.31 16.91 10.95
CA SER A 67 0.41 15.92 12.03
C SER A 67 1.56 14.93 11.80
N ILE A 68 1.79 14.49 10.56
CA ILE A 68 2.92 13.63 10.22
C ILE A 68 4.24 14.33 10.56
N LEU A 69 4.44 15.55 10.10
CA LEU A 69 5.69 16.29 10.32
C LEU A 69 5.94 16.62 11.80
N GLU A 70 4.89 16.77 12.59
CA GLU A 70 4.95 17.10 14.01
C GLU A 70 5.16 15.85 14.89
N TYR A 71 4.48 14.72 14.59
CA TYR A 71 4.41 13.58 15.50
C TYR A 71 5.05 12.29 14.98
N THR A 72 5.65 12.27 13.78
CA THR A 72 6.25 11.04 13.23
C THR A 72 7.36 10.49 14.12
N ARG A 73 7.35 9.16 14.26
CA ARG A 73 8.38 8.39 14.97
C ARG A 73 9.32 7.64 14.03
N VAL A 74 9.13 7.81 12.71
CA VAL A 74 10.00 7.19 11.72
C VAL A 74 11.41 7.76 11.87
N PRO A 75 12.43 6.92 12.08
CA PRO A 75 13.81 7.41 12.27
C PRO A 75 14.39 7.97 10.97
N ALA A 76 15.43 8.77 11.10
CA ALA A 76 16.19 9.26 9.95
C ALA A 76 17.05 8.16 9.32
N ASP A 77 17.60 7.27 10.14
CA ASP A 77 18.32 6.08 9.71
C ASP A 77 17.42 4.86 9.89
N TRP A 78 17.23 4.11 8.81
CA TRP A 78 16.36 2.92 8.80
C TRP A 78 17.11 1.64 9.20
N GLY A 79 18.43 1.71 9.38
CA GLY A 79 19.25 0.53 9.62
C GLY A 79 19.38 -0.36 8.38
N GLN A 80 19.38 -1.67 8.59
CA GLN A 80 19.54 -2.68 7.53
C GLN A 80 18.48 -3.78 7.63
N GLY A 81 18.40 -4.61 6.59
CA GLY A 81 17.53 -5.78 6.56
C GLY A 81 16.05 -5.43 6.67
N LEU A 82 15.29 -6.24 7.40
CA LEU A 82 13.83 -6.12 7.51
C LEU A 82 13.38 -4.89 8.29
N GLU A 83 14.23 -4.35 9.16
CA GLU A 83 13.91 -3.10 9.86
C GLU A 83 13.93 -1.92 8.89
N ALA A 84 14.93 -1.86 8.01
CA ALA A 84 14.97 -0.85 6.95
C ALA A 84 13.75 -0.95 6.02
N PHE A 85 13.33 -2.17 5.70
CA PHE A 85 12.10 -2.39 4.92
C PHE A 85 10.89 -1.77 5.60
N ARG A 86 10.64 -2.11 6.86
CA ARG A 86 9.52 -1.57 7.63
C ARG A 86 9.53 -0.03 7.63
N TRP A 87 10.69 0.56 7.92
CA TRP A 87 10.80 2.01 7.97
C TRP A 87 10.65 2.67 6.60
N SER A 88 11.11 2.03 5.52
CA SER A 88 10.88 2.54 4.17
C SER A 88 9.40 2.59 3.80
N GLU A 89 8.62 1.56 4.18
CA GLU A 89 7.16 1.55 4.01
C GLU A 89 6.46 2.68 4.79
N GLN A 90 7.04 3.11 5.89
CA GLN A 90 6.47 4.10 6.80
C GLN A 90 7.03 5.52 6.61
N SER A 91 7.99 5.72 5.73
CA SER A 91 8.73 6.99 5.61
C SER A 91 8.12 8.02 4.64
N LEU A 92 7.09 7.67 3.88
CA LEU A 92 6.53 8.52 2.83
C LEU A 92 5.75 9.73 3.38
N SER A 93 6.42 10.61 4.14
CA SER A 93 5.79 11.76 4.81
C SER A 93 4.99 12.67 3.86
N PHE A 94 5.49 12.88 2.64
CA PHE A 94 4.85 13.77 1.66
C PHE A 94 3.92 13.04 0.68
N GLY A 95 4.00 11.70 0.59
CA GLY A 95 3.19 10.88 -0.31
C GLY A 95 3.49 11.10 -1.79
N HIS A 96 2.49 10.89 -2.65
CA HIS A 96 2.64 11.01 -4.09
C HIS A 96 2.79 12.47 -4.52
N ARG A 97 3.96 12.83 -5.05
CA ARG A 97 4.37 14.21 -5.37
C ARG A 97 3.44 14.96 -6.33
N TYR A 98 2.82 14.25 -7.26
CA TYR A 98 1.94 14.84 -8.27
C TYR A 98 0.44 14.72 -7.93
N HIS A 99 0.09 14.15 -6.77
CA HIS A 99 -1.30 14.07 -6.34
C HIS A 99 -1.66 15.34 -5.54
N PRO A 100 -2.79 16.02 -5.85
CA PRO A 100 -3.17 17.27 -5.19
C PRO A 100 -3.50 17.11 -3.70
N ALA A 101 -3.92 15.91 -3.28
CA ALA A 101 -4.29 15.60 -1.90
C ALA A 101 -3.66 14.26 -1.44
N PRO A 102 -2.32 14.11 -1.43
CA PRO A 102 -1.66 12.82 -1.30
C PRO A 102 -1.82 12.15 0.06
N LYS A 103 -2.20 12.91 1.09
CA LYS A 103 -2.40 12.42 2.47
C LYS A 103 -3.85 12.55 2.96
N SER A 104 -4.80 12.77 2.05
CA SER A 104 -6.21 12.74 2.43
C SER A 104 -6.61 11.36 2.94
N ARG A 105 -7.26 11.33 4.12
CA ARG A 105 -7.73 10.11 4.80
C ARG A 105 -9.12 10.36 5.36
N GLU A 106 -10.07 10.47 4.45
CA GLU A 106 -11.47 10.70 4.82
C GLU A 106 -12.04 9.45 5.51
N GLY A 107 -12.51 9.64 6.74
CA GLY A 107 -12.96 8.57 7.63
C GLY A 107 -12.04 8.33 8.83
N PHE A 108 -10.80 8.81 8.81
CA PHE A 108 -9.94 8.84 9.99
C PHE A 108 -10.16 10.13 10.79
N GLU A 109 -10.34 9.96 12.08
CA GLU A 109 -10.24 11.06 13.05
C GLU A 109 -8.75 11.36 13.37
N PRO A 110 -8.44 12.51 14.01
CA PRO A 110 -7.05 12.85 14.34
C PRO A 110 -6.30 11.76 15.11
N GLU A 111 -6.96 11.09 16.06
CA GLU A 111 -6.42 10.00 16.86
C GLU A 111 -6.12 8.77 15.99
N ASP A 112 -6.96 8.49 14.99
CA ASP A 112 -6.77 7.39 14.04
C ASP A 112 -5.54 7.63 13.16
N ILE A 113 -5.29 8.89 12.77
CA ILE A 113 -4.07 9.25 12.05
C ILE A 113 -2.83 8.88 12.85
N LEU A 114 -2.80 9.21 14.14
CA LEU A 114 -1.67 8.92 15.02
C LEU A 114 -1.48 7.42 15.25
N GLN A 115 -2.59 6.68 15.33
CA GLN A 115 -2.59 5.27 15.71
C GLN A 115 -2.36 4.32 14.52
N TYR A 116 -2.88 4.64 13.34
CA TYR A 116 -2.95 3.70 12.21
C TYR A 116 -2.18 4.13 10.97
N SER A 117 -1.66 5.35 10.93
CA SER A 117 -0.92 5.81 9.76
C SER A 117 0.51 5.30 9.74
N PRO A 118 0.99 4.74 8.61
CA PRO A 118 2.37 4.28 8.50
C PRO A 118 3.38 5.38 8.83
N GLU A 119 3.17 6.59 8.35
CA GLU A 119 4.10 7.71 8.53
C GLU A 119 4.25 8.16 9.98
N MET A 120 3.39 7.68 10.88
CA MET A 120 3.55 7.87 12.33
C MET A 120 4.49 6.86 12.98
N GLY A 121 5.03 5.90 12.21
CA GLY A 121 5.75 4.75 12.76
C GLY A 121 4.81 3.82 13.53
N ALA A 122 3.55 3.72 13.08
CA ALA A 122 2.51 2.96 13.75
C ALA A 122 2.82 1.46 13.75
N GLY A 123 2.36 0.80 14.81
CA GLY A 123 2.34 -0.66 14.92
C GLY A 123 1.31 -1.04 15.96
N PHE A 124 0.43 -1.98 15.65
CA PHE A 124 -0.70 -2.37 16.49
C PHE A 124 -1.04 -3.85 16.32
N ALA A 125 -1.70 -4.42 17.33
CA ALA A 125 -2.25 -5.76 17.27
C ALA A 125 -3.53 -5.76 16.43
N LEU A 126 -3.82 -6.88 15.75
CA LEU A 126 -5.07 -7.05 15.01
C LEU A 126 -6.26 -7.17 15.97
N TYR A 127 -7.45 -6.82 15.48
CA TYR A 127 -8.70 -7.09 16.16
C TYR A 127 -9.26 -8.41 15.67
N TYR A 128 -9.75 -9.26 16.58
CA TYR A 128 -10.28 -10.57 16.24
C TYR A 128 -11.77 -10.66 16.56
N PHE A 129 -12.47 -11.38 15.72
CA PHE A 129 -13.81 -11.86 15.99
C PHE A 129 -13.79 -13.39 15.97
N ALA A 130 -14.55 -14.02 16.88
CA ALA A 130 -14.85 -15.42 16.77
C ALA A 130 -16.13 -15.60 15.95
N VAL A 131 -16.12 -16.62 15.09
CA VAL A 131 -17.22 -16.95 14.17
C VAL A 131 -17.35 -18.46 14.06
N HIS A 132 -18.55 -18.93 13.70
CA HIS A 132 -18.73 -20.34 13.37
C HIS A 132 -18.01 -20.64 12.03
N PRO A 133 -17.37 -21.82 11.88
CA PRO A 133 -16.67 -22.18 10.63
C PRO A 133 -17.57 -22.12 9.38
N ASP A 134 -18.86 -22.40 9.50
CA ASP A 134 -19.83 -22.36 8.39
C ASP A 134 -20.04 -20.94 7.82
N ASP A 135 -19.77 -19.90 8.62
CA ASP A 135 -19.85 -18.51 8.20
C ASP A 135 -18.52 -18.01 7.64
N LEU A 136 -17.43 -18.77 7.80
CA LEU A 136 -16.11 -18.40 7.29
C LEU A 136 -15.95 -18.87 5.85
N ARG A 137 -15.64 -17.93 4.96
CA ARG A 137 -15.30 -18.23 3.57
C ARG A 137 -13.81 -18.04 3.36
N THR A 138 -13.13 -19.12 2.99
CA THR A 138 -11.70 -19.13 2.65
C THR A 138 -11.51 -19.64 1.22
N ARG A 139 -10.60 -19.01 0.48
CA ARG A 139 -10.15 -19.46 -0.85
C ARG A 139 -8.64 -19.48 -0.87
N GLY A 140 -8.11 -20.51 -1.54
CA GLY A 140 -6.67 -20.76 -1.62
C GLY A 140 -6.12 -21.46 -0.36
N ASP A 141 -4.83 -21.78 -0.40
CA ASP A 141 -4.15 -22.45 0.71
C ASP A 141 -3.47 -21.40 1.60
N ILE A 142 -3.82 -21.42 2.88
CA ILE A 142 -3.25 -20.53 3.88
C ILE A 142 -2.19 -21.28 4.67
N ALA A 143 -0.92 -20.85 4.57
CA ALA A 143 0.14 -21.37 5.42
C ALA A 143 0.01 -20.83 6.85
N GLU A 144 0.04 -21.73 7.81
CA GLU A 144 0.02 -21.35 9.22
C GLU A 144 1.44 -20.93 9.71
N PRO A 145 1.55 -20.00 10.63
CA PRO A 145 0.49 -19.24 11.30
C PRO A 145 0.23 -17.87 10.63
N ALA A 146 -0.67 -17.81 9.63
CA ALA A 146 -0.99 -16.57 8.91
C ALA A 146 -1.47 -15.45 9.85
N PHE A 147 -2.24 -15.82 10.88
CA PHE A 147 -2.81 -14.88 11.86
C PHE A 147 -2.37 -15.16 13.30
N GLY A 148 -1.53 -16.16 13.49
CA GLY A 148 -1.28 -16.79 14.76
C GLY A 148 -2.30 -17.91 15.05
N SER A 149 -1.91 -18.94 15.80
CA SER A 149 -2.88 -19.88 16.35
C SER A 149 -3.66 -19.20 17.49
N ASP A 150 -4.86 -19.69 17.79
CA ASP A 150 -5.67 -19.17 18.90
C ASP A 150 -4.90 -19.17 20.23
N ALA A 151 -4.06 -20.17 20.44
CA ALA A 151 -3.19 -20.28 21.62
C ALA A 151 -2.08 -19.21 21.62
N SER A 152 -1.55 -18.79 20.46
CA SER A 152 -0.52 -17.74 20.37
C SER A 152 -1.10 -16.33 20.46
N VAL A 153 -2.40 -16.19 20.18
CA VAL A 153 -3.12 -14.91 20.26
C VAL A 153 -3.67 -14.68 21.67
N GLY A 154 -3.76 -15.72 22.52
CA GLY A 154 -4.27 -15.65 23.90
C GLY A 154 -5.76 -15.32 24.00
N LEU A 155 -6.55 -15.77 23.02
CA LEU A 155 -8.00 -15.56 22.96
C LEU A 155 -8.75 -16.81 23.41
N ASP A 156 -9.76 -16.64 24.27
CA ASP A 156 -10.69 -17.70 24.62
C ASP A 156 -11.75 -17.84 23.55
N LEU A 157 -11.77 -18.99 22.86
CA LEU A 157 -12.73 -19.32 21.83
C LEU A 157 -13.74 -20.35 22.33
N PRO A 158 -15.01 -20.25 21.96
CA PRO A 158 -15.94 -21.35 22.12
C PRO A 158 -15.49 -22.58 21.31
N ASP A 159 -15.82 -23.78 21.82
CA ASP A 159 -15.46 -25.02 21.15
C ASP A 159 -15.95 -25.06 19.71
N GLY A 160 -15.03 -25.38 18.77
CA GLY A 160 -15.33 -25.50 17.35
C GLY A 160 -15.44 -24.16 16.60
N TRP A 161 -15.22 -23.02 17.27
CA TRP A 161 -15.20 -21.71 16.63
C TRP A 161 -13.82 -21.37 16.08
N VAL A 162 -13.78 -20.45 15.13
CA VAL A 162 -12.55 -19.97 14.50
C VAL A 162 -12.46 -18.45 14.59
N THR A 163 -11.25 -17.91 14.46
CA THR A 163 -11.04 -16.46 14.45
C THR A 163 -10.94 -15.90 13.04
N ILE A 164 -11.44 -14.68 12.87
CA ILE A 164 -11.15 -13.84 11.70
C ILE A 164 -10.50 -12.54 12.16
N PRO A 165 -9.30 -12.21 11.64
CA PRO A 165 -8.63 -10.95 11.94
C PRO A 165 -9.22 -9.81 11.13
N VAL A 166 -9.24 -8.63 11.74
CA VAL A 166 -9.70 -7.38 11.11
C VAL A 166 -8.77 -6.24 11.53
N HIS A 167 -8.56 -5.28 10.66
CA HIS A 167 -7.89 -4.03 11.02
C HIS A 167 -8.65 -3.33 12.16
N PRO A 168 -8.03 -2.89 13.27
CA PRO A 168 -8.75 -2.38 14.46
C PRO A 168 -9.69 -1.21 14.15
N TRP A 169 -9.32 -0.32 13.26
CA TRP A 169 -10.20 0.75 12.80
C TRP A 169 -11.43 0.19 12.10
N GLN A 170 -11.23 -0.79 11.20
CA GLN A 170 -12.32 -1.44 10.47
C GLN A 170 -13.26 -2.20 11.41
N ALA A 171 -12.73 -2.83 12.44
CA ALA A 171 -13.56 -3.50 13.45
C ALA A 171 -14.53 -2.53 14.13
N ARG A 172 -14.06 -1.33 14.51
CA ARG A 172 -14.93 -0.27 15.05
C ARG A 172 -16.00 0.20 14.04
N TYR A 173 -15.63 0.28 12.76
CA TYR A 173 -16.58 0.60 11.69
C TYR A 173 -17.64 -0.50 11.55
N LEU A 174 -17.22 -1.76 11.45
CA LEU A 174 -18.10 -2.92 11.30
C LEU A 174 -19.10 -3.05 12.46
N MET A 175 -18.65 -2.85 13.68
CA MET A 175 -19.51 -2.89 14.88
C MET A 175 -20.58 -1.77 14.93
N ARG A 176 -20.57 -0.82 13.98
CA ARG A 176 -21.64 0.19 13.80
C ARG A 176 -22.66 -0.19 12.72
N LEU A 177 -22.35 -1.21 11.90
CA LEU A 177 -23.25 -1.67 10.85
C LEU A 177 -24.42 -2.45 11.47
N PRO A 178 -25.67 -2.16 11.10
CA PRO A 178 -26.85 -2.83 11.67
C PRO A 178 -26.78 -4.36 11.59
N ILE A 179 -26.31 -4.90 10.45
CA ILE A 179 -26.16 -6.34 10.22
C ILE A 179 -25.15 -6.97 11.19
N VAL A 180 -23.99 -6.33 11.41
CA VAL A 180 -22.96 -6.81 12.35
C VAL A 180 -23.43 -6.68 13.78
N CYS A 181 -24.10 -5.56 14.14
CA CYS A 181 -24.73 -5.40 15.45
C CYS A 181 -25.77 -6.51 15.73
N SER A 182 -26.56 -6.89 14.73
CA SER A 182 -27.53 -7.98 14.84
C SER A 182 -26.83 -9.34 15.05
N ALA A 183 -25.79 -9.62 14.26
CA ALA A 183 -25.01 -10.86 14.38
C ALA A 183 -24.31 -10.98 15.74
N ILE A 184 -23.82 -9.88 16.30
CA ILE A 184 -23.23 -9.87 17.65
C ILE A 184 -24.31 -10.13 18.70
N ARG A 185 -25.47 -9.47 18.63
CA ARG A 185 -26.56 -9.67 19.59
C ARG A 185 -27.14 -11.09 19.57
N SER A 186 -27.19 -11.72 18.40
CA SER A 186 -27.63 -13.11 18.26
C SER A 186 -26.55 -14.15 18.64
N GLY A 187 -25.33 -13.69 18.95
CA GLY A 187 -24.22 -14.58 19.27
C GLY A 187 -23.60 -15.28 18.05
N ARG A 188 -23.90 -14.84 16.82
CA ARG A 188 -23.32 -15.40 15.59
C ARG A 188 -21.87 -14.94 15.37
N ILE A 189 -21.53 -13.74 15.86
CA ILE A 189 -20.18 -13.17 15.89
C ILE A 189 -19.86 -12.77 17.32
N LEU A 190 -18.68 -13.10 17.83
CA LEU A 190 -18.22 -12.68 19.13
C LEU A 190 -17.01 -11.75 18.98
N PRO A 191 -17.10 -10.48 19.40
CA PRO A 191 -15.94 -9.59 19.43
C PRO A 191 -14.96 -10.05 20.52
N LEU A 192 -13.71 -10.35 20.14
CA LEU A 192 -12.66 -10.81 21.05
C LEU A 192 -11.70 -9.70 21.47
N GLY A 193 -11.62 -8.61 20.68
CA GLY A 193 -10.70 -7.52 20.94
C GLY A 193 -9.38 -7.62 20.19
N GLN A 194 -8.44 -6.73 20.55
CA GLN A 194 -7.11 -6.71 19.97
C GLN A 194 -6.19 -7.68 20.73
N ALA A 195 -5.47 -8.54 20.00
CA ALA A 195 -4.56 -9.52 20.56
C ALA A 195 -3.42 -9.88 19.60
N GLY A 196 -2.43 -10.61 20.10
CA GLY A 196 -1.32 -11.15 19.33
C GLY A 196 -0.22 -10.12 19.03
N PRO A 197 0.64 -10.44 18.06
CA PRO A 197 1.81 -9.63 17.73
C PRO A 197 1.44 -8.31 17.06
N ARG A 198 2.42 -7.40 17.03
CA ARG A 198 2.27 -6.13 16.33
C ARG A 198 2.46 -6.29 14.84
N PHE A 199 1.51 -5.75 14.09
CA PHE A 199 1.59 -5.54 12.65
C PHE A 199 1.85 -4.07 12.34
N TYR A 200 2.60 -3.82 11.27
CA TYR A 200 3.02 -2.49 10.85
C TYR A 200 2.33 -2.11 9.54
N PRO A 201 1.58 -1.00 9.48
CA PRO A 201 0.96 -0.56 8.24
C PRO A 201 2.04 -0.19 7.21
N THR A 202 1.87 -0.67 5.99
CA THR A 202 2.70 -0.32 4.84
C THR A 202 2.22 1.00 4.21
N ALA A 203 2.90 1.47 3.18
CA ALA A 203 2.56 2.69 2.44
C ALA A 203 1.12 2.70 1.88
N SER A 204 0.47 1.55 1.76
CA SER A 204 -0.94 1.43 1.36
C SER A 204 -1.94 1.67 2.51
N VAL A 205 -1.46 1.81 3.75
CA VAL A 205 -2.24 1.96 5.00
C VAL A 205 -2.98 0.68 5.40
N ARG A 206 -3.72 0.05 4.47
CA ARG A 206 -4.58 -1.13 4.71
C ARG A 206 -3.85 -2.47 4.65
N THR A 207 -2.65 -2.51 4.06
CA THR A 207 -1.82 -3.72 4.03
C THR A 207 -0.84 -3.68 5.18
N LEU A 208 -0.86 -4.72 5.99
CA LEU A 208 -0.07 -4.80 7.20
C LEU A 208 1.06 -5.81 7.03
N TYR A 209 2.22 -5.47 7.57
CA TYR A 209 3.43 -6.26 7.57
C TYR A 209 3.78 -6.69 8.99
N GLN A 210 4.24 -7.92 9.15
CA GLN A 210 4.87 -8.42 10.36
C GLN A 210 6.12 -9.21 9.98
N PRO A 211 7.29 -8.92 10.56
CA PRO A 211 8.48 -9.75 10.36
C PRO A 211 8.22 -11.20 10.76
N GLY A 212 8.67 -12.14 9.93
CA GLY A 212 8.50 -13.58 10.16
C GLY A 212 7.12 -14.14 9.84
N ASN A 213 6.12 -13.32 9.53
CA ASN A 213 4.82 -13.80 9.07
C ASN A 213 4.93 -14.27 7.59
N PRO A 214 4.31 -15.39 7.20
CA PRO A 214 4.36 -15.84 5.81
C PRO A 214 3.69 -14.87 4.82
N TYR A 215 2.83 -13.97 5.30
CA TYR A 215 2.06 -13.06 4.46
C TYR A 215 2.09 -11.60 4.94
N PHE A 216 1.97 -10.68 3.97
CA PHE A 216 1.32 -9.40 4.20
C PHE A 216 -0.19 -9.61 4.24
N LEU A 217 -0.89 -8.90 5.11
CA LEU A 217 -2.34 -8.97 5.24
C LEU A 217 -2.97 -7.69 4.66
N LYS A 218 -3.68 -7.82 3.52
CA LYS A 218 -4.34 -6.69 2.84
C LYS A 218 -5.81 -6.65 3.26
N PHE A 219 -6.10 -5.83 4.27
CA PHE A 219 -7.44 -5.69 4.84
C PHE A 219 -8.35 -4.76 4.04
N SER A 220 -9.64 -4.99 4.16
CA SER A 220 -10.63 -3.95 3.89
C SER A 220 -10.54 -2.84 4.94
N THR A 221 -10.62 -1.59 4.50
CA THR A 221 -10.81 -0.41 5.35
C THR A 221 -11.77 0.56 4.67
N HIS A 222 -12.86 0.96 5.36
CA HIS A 222 -13.81 1.93 4.82
C HIS A 222 -13.31 3.38 4.96
N VAL A 223 -12.02 3.57 4.71
CA VAL A 223 -11.34 4.86 4.67
C VAL A 223 -11.10 5.24 3.22
N ARG A 224 -11.44 6.46 2.85
CA ARG A 224 -11.12 6.98 1.53
C ARG A 224 -9.69 7.49 1.51
N LEU A 225 -8.85 6.78 0.79
CA LEU A 225 -7.46 7.15 0.54
C LEU A 225 -7.33 7.62 -0.91
N THR A 226 -6.94 8.88 -1.09
CA THR A 226 -6.89 9.51 -2.42
C THR A 226 -8.24 9.47 -3.14
N ASN A 227 -8.43 8.59 -4.12
CA ASN A 227 -9.60 8.61 -5.01
C ASN A 227 -10.71 7.60 -4.65
N CYS A 228 -10.43 6.58 -3.82
CA CYS A 228 -11.39 5.51 -3.55
C CYS A 228 -11.39 5.03 -2.08
N ILE A 229 -12.52 4.46 -1.67
CA ILE A 229 -12.63 3.73 -0.40
C ILE A 229 -11.87 2.41 -0.56
N ARG A 230 -10.99 2.11 0.38
CA ARG A 230 -10.06 0.96 0.34
C ARG A 230 -10.68 -0.29 0.94
N LYS A 231 -11.84 -0.71 0.44
CA LYS A 231 -12.42 -2.02 0.74
C LYS A 231 -11.94 -3.06 -0.28
N ASN A 232 -11.97 -4.32 0.09
CA ASN A 232 -11.80 -5.44 -0.84
C ASN A 232 -13.20 -5.84 -1.33
N ALA A 233 -13.55 -5.47 -2.55
CA ALA A 233 -14.82 -5.92 -3.13
C ALA A 233 -14.79 -7.45 -3.34
N VAL A 234 -15.94 -8.10 -3.39
CA VAL A 234 -16.01 -9.56 -3.55
C VAL A 234 -15.24 -10.02 -4.78
N TYR A 235 -15.41 -9.32 -5.91
CA TYR A 235 -14.67 -9.65 -7.14
C TYR A 235 -13.15 -9.46 -6.99
N GLU A 236 -12.68 -8.49 -6.17
CA GLU A 236 -11.25 -8.28 -5.91
C GLU A 236 -10.66 -9.43 -5.07
N LEU A 237 -11.43 -9.95 -4.09
CA LEU A 237 -11.05 -11.11 -3.30
C LEU A 237 -10.88 -12.35 -4.20
N GLU A 238 -11.87 -12.61 -5.05
CA GLU A 238 -11.88 -13.78 -5.96
C GLU A 238 -10.78 -13.68 -7.02
N SER A 239 -10.68 -12.51 -7.67
CA SER A 239 -9.72 -12.29 -8.75
C SER A 239 -8.27 -12.32 -8.27
N ALA A 240 -7.97 -11.86 -7.06
CA ALA A 240 -6.61 -11.89 -6.51
C ALA A 240 -6.06 -13.32 -6.47
N VAL A 241 -6.86 -14.27 -5.94
CA VAL A 241 -6.45 -15.68 -5.83
C VAL A 241 -6.41 -16.36 -7.19
N ALA A 242 -7.46 -16.16 -8.01
CA ALA A 242 -7.55 -16.75 -9.34
C ALA A 242 -6.40 -16.29 -10.25
N LEU A 243 -6.11 -14.99 -10.26
CA LEU A 243 -5.01 -14.41 -11.02
C LEU A 243 -3.65 -14.91 -10.50
N SER A 244 -3.44 -14.96 -9.20
CA SER A 244 -2.20 -15.50 -8.61
C SER A 244 -1.94 -16.94 -9.03
N ALA A 245 -2.97 -17.79 -8.99
CA ALA A 245 -2.87 -19.18 -9.45
C ALA A 245 -2.51 -19.27 -10.94
N ALA A 246 -3.19 -18.49 -11.78
CA ALA A 246 -2.93 -18.43 -13.22
C ALA A 246 -1.51 -17.94 -13.54
N LEU A 247 -1.05 -16.88 -12.88
CA LEU A 247 0.31 -16.35 -13.06
C LEU A 247 1.37 -17.33 -12.56
N LYS A 248 1.14 -18.01 -11.43
CA LYS A 248 2.06 -19.07 -10.95
C LYS A 248 2.19 -20.21 -11.96
N ALA A 249 1.08 -20.65 -12.56
CA ALA A 249 1.08 -21.76 -13.51
C ALA A 249 1.72 -21.41 -14.86
N HIS A 250 1.42 -20.23 -15.40
CA HIS A 250 1.72 -19.90 -16.79
C HIS A 250 2.85 -18.89 -16.98
N LEU A 251 3.09 -17.98 -16.03
CA LEU A 251 4.10 -16.94 -16.15
C LEU A 251 5.36 -17.22 -15.32
N ALA A 252 5.23 -17.78 -14.12
CA ALA A 252 6.37 -17.97 -13.22
C ALA A 252 7.52 -18.80 -13.86
N PRO A 253 7.26 -19.87 -14.66
CA PRO A 253 8.35 -20.61 -15.31
C PRO A 253 9.22 -19.74 -16.23
N SER A 254 8.61 -18.83 -16.99
CA SER A 254 9.34 -17.89 -17.86
C SER A 254 10.12 -16.86 -17.06
N LEU A 255 9.56 -16.37 -15.98
CA LEU A 255 10.20 -15.38 -15.12
C LEU A 255 11.34 -15.96 -14.26
N ALA A 256 11.41 -17.27 -14.08
CA ALA A 256 12.44 -17.93 -13.27
C ALA A 256 13.89 -17.67 -13.76
N ARG A 257 14.07 -17.34 -15.05
CA ARG A 257 15.38 -16.94 -15.61
C ARG A 257 15.90 -15.60 -15.09
N TRP A 258 14.98 -14.73 -14.63
CA TRP A 258 15.31 -13.41 -14.08
C TRP A 258 15.58 -13.53 -12.57
N ARG A 259 16.79 -13.99 -12.22
CA ARG A 259 17.12 -14.37 -10.83
C ARG A 259 16.88 -13.27 -9.79
N GLY A 260 17.07 -12.00 -10.18
CA GLY A 260 16.84 -10.85 -9.30
C GLY A 260 15.39 -10.32 -9.28
N PHE A 261 14.46 -10.90 -10.05
CA PHE A 261 13.08 -10.45 -10.14
C PHE A 261 12.12 -11.44 -9.46
N ARG A 262 11.16 -10.91 -8.69
CA ARG A 262 10.13 -11.72 -8.01
C ARG A 262 8.78 -11.03 -8.07
N LEU A 263 7.73 -11.82 -8.29
CA LEU A 263 6.34 -11.41 -8.04
C LEU A 263 5.93 -11.88 -6.65
N LEU A 264 5.27 -11.02 -5.89
CA LEU A 264 4.61 -11.38 -4.63
C LEU A 264 3.15 -11.69 -4.94
N TYR A 265 2.79 -12.96 -4.89
CA TYR A 265 1.46 -13.45 -5.22
C TYR A 265 0.48 -13.18 -4.09
N GLU A 266 -0.82 -13.31 -4.39
CA GLU A 266 -1.92 -13.21 -3.45
C GLU A 266 -2.66 -14.57 -3.41
N PRO A 267 -2.06 -15.61 -2.78
CA PRO A 267 -2.49 -16.99 -2.92
C PRO A 267 -3.81 -17.32 -2.23
N ALA A 268 -4.26 -16.49 -1.29
CA ALA A 268 -5.46 -16.79 -0.51
C ALA A 268 -6.19 -15.51 -0.07
N TYR A 269 -7.46 -15.66 0.24
CA TYR A 269 -8.23 -14.68 1.01
C TYR A 269 -9.12 -15.37 2.05
N GLN A 270 -9.55 -14.59 3.04
CA GLN A 270 -10.53 -14.98 4.03
C GLN A 270 -11.55 -13.86 4.23
N THR A 271 -12.82 -14.23 4.40
CA THR A 271 -13.91 -13.32 4.71
C THR A 271 -15.08 -14.06 5.36
N LEU A 272 -16.20 -13.37 5.63
CA LEU A 272 -17.44 -13.97 6.11
C LEU A 272 -18.49 -14.01 5.00
N ASP A 273 -19.32 -15.03 5.02
CA ASP A 273 -20.48 -15.16 4.15
C ASP A 273 -21.71 -15.64 4.94
N PHE A 274 -22.69 -14.78 5.11
CA PHE A 274 -23.96 -15.10 5.74
C PHE A 274 -24.97 -15.58 4.70
N ALA A 275 -24.88 -16.85 4.32
CA ALA A 275 -25.64 -17.43 3.21
C ALA A 275 -27.17 -17.31 3.35
N ASP A 276 -27.68 -17.16 4.57
CA ASP A 276 -29.09 -16.98 4.92
C ASP A 276 -29.61 -15.53 4.84
N HIS A 277 -28.73 -14.57 4.51
CA HIS A 277 -29.07 -13.15 4.37
C HIS A 277 -29.25 -12.72 2.90
N PRO A 278 -30.01 -11.64 2.63
CA PRO A 278 -30.14 -11.06 1.30
C PRO A 278 -28.78 -10.60 0.74
N GLU A 279 -28.63 -10.62 -0.59
CA GLU A 279 -27.38 -10.31 -1.28
C GLU A 279 -26.73 -8.95 -0.87
N PRO A 280 -27.46 -7.84 -0.66
CA PRO A 280 -26.83 -6.58 -0.21
C PRO A 280 -26.13 -6.73 1.15
N ASP A 281 -26.73 -7.48 2.06
CA ASP A 281 -26.18 -7.72 3.41
C ASP A 281 -24.99 -8.67 3.35
N ARG A 282 -25.11 -9.77 2.60
CA ARG A 282 -24.00 -10.72 2.36
C ARG A 282 -22.79 -10.00 1.79
N ARG A 283 -22.99 -9.17 0.76
CA ARG A 283 -21.93 -8.38 0.16
C ARG A 283 -21.30 -7.42 1.16
N SER A 284 -22.09 -6.72 1.97
CA SER A 284 -21.59 -5.80 3.00
C SER A 284 -20.70 -6.50 4.02
N ILE A 285 -21.10 -7.71 4.45
CA ILE A 285 -20.30 -8.55 5.35
C ILE A 285 -19.03 -9.01 4.65
N ALA A 286 -19.13 -9.62 3.47
CA ALA A 286 -17.98 -10.16 2.74
C ALA A 286 -16.94 -9.08 2.44
N GLU A 287 -17.35 -7.93 1.92
CA GLU A 287 -16.45 -6.81 1.65
C GLU A 287 -15.90 -6.17 2.92
N GLY A 288 -16.65 -6.21 4.03
CA GLY A 288 -16.26 -5.62 5.30
C GLY A 288 -15.18 -6.41 6.05
N PHE A 289 -15.26 -7.74 6.02
CA PHE A 289 -14.34 -8.65 6.69
C PHE A 289 -13.21 -9.17 5.80
N GLY A 290 -13.22 -8.85 4.51
CA GLY A 290 -12.27 -9.36 3.53
C GLY A 290 -10.81 -9.04 3.85
N VAL A 291 -9.97 -10.09 3.92
CA VAL A 291 -8.52 -9.99 4.02
C VAL A 291 -7.87 -10.86 2.95
N ILE A 292 -6.95 -10.28 2.18
CA ILE A 292 -6.14 -10.98 1.18
C ILE A 292 -4.75 -11.23 1.78
N MET A 293 -4.27 -12.46 1.69
CA MET A 293 -2.93 -12.88 2.03
C MET A 293 -2.03 -12.66 0.81
N ARG A 294 -1.00 -11.86 0.97
CA ARG A 294 0.03 -11.64 -0.04
C ARG A 294 1.34 -12.23 0.44
N ASP A 295 2.04 -12.98 -0.41
CA ASP A 295 3.35 -13.55 -0.10
C ASP A 295 4.26 -12.51 0.57
N ASN A 296 4.89 -12.89 1.69
CA ASN A 296 5.90 -12.03 2.31
C ASN A 296 7.22 -12.17 1.55
N LEU A 297 7.81 -11.02 1.21
CA LEU A 297 9.08 -10.94 0.46
C LEU A 297 10.24 -11.67 1.17
N GLU A 298 10.15 -11.84 2.49
CA GLU A 298 11.17 -12.53 3.28
C GLU A 298 11.47 -13.94 2.78
N GLN A 299 10.44 -14.63 2.23
CA GLN A 299 10.58 -15.98 1.68
C GLN A 299 11.50 -16.05 0.44
N TYR A 300 11.72 -14.91 -0.20
CA TYR A 300 12.45 -14.80 -1.47
C TYR A 300 13.69 -13.92 -1.36
N LEU A 301 13.98 -13.42 -0.16
CA LEU A 301 15.06 -12.48 0.07
C LEU A 301 16.40 -13.22 0.14
N ASP A 302 17.35 -12.85 -0.70
CA ASP A 302 18.70 -13.40 -0.64
C ASP A 302 19.45 -12.93 0.62
N ALA A 303 20.40 -13.73 1.09
CA ALA A 303 21.20 -13.40 2.26
C ALA A 303 21.94 -12.05 2.10
N GLY A 304 21.91 -11.23 3.14
CA GLY A 304 22.58 -9.92 3.17
C GLY A 304 21.91 -8.84 2.33
N VAL A 305 20.71 -9.08 1.77
CA VAL A 305 19.94 -8.08 1.04
C VAL A 305 19.05 -7.29 1.97
N THR A 306 19.09 -5.97 1.86
CA THR A 306 18.19 -5.04 2.54
C THR A 306 17.09 -4.61 1.56
N PRO A 307 15.83 -5.01 1.77
CA PRO A 307 14.70 -4.56 0.95
C PRO A 307 14.29 -3.14 1.33
N VAL A 308 13.99 -2.30 0.33
CA VAL A 308 13.56 -0.92 0.52
C VAL A 308 12.46 -0.59 -0.49
N LEU A 309 11.38 0.04 -0.02
CA LEU A 309 10.30 0.48 -0.90
C LEU A 309 10.82 1.48 -1.95
N ALA A 310 10.57 1.24 -3.23
CA ALA A 310 11.05 2.12 -4.30
C ALA A 310 10.52 3.56 -4.15
N ALA A 311 9.27 3.75 -3.72
CA ALA A 311 8.73 5.07 -3.48
C ALA A 311 9.52 5.85 -2.41
N ALA A 312 9.98 5.19 -1.36
CA ALA A 312 10.81 5.80 -0.33
C ALA A 312 12.25 6.05 -0.82
N LEU A 313 12.77 5.10 -1.60
CA LEU A 313 14.10 5.17 -2.16
C LEU A 313 14.30 6.36 -3.11
N PHE A 314 13.29 6.66 -3.95
CA PHE A 314 13.32 7.74 -4.94
C PHE A 314 12.61 9.03 -4.51
N SER A 315 12.20 9.14 -3.26
CA SER A 315 11.60 10.36 -2.70
C SER A 315 12.55 11.05 -1.72
N ASP A 316 12.45 12.36 -1.65
CA ASP A 316 13.10 13.08 -0.56
C ASP A 316 12.39 12.74 0.77
N ASP A 317 13.18 12.42 1.78
CA ASP A 317 12.68 12.25 3.13
C ASP A 317 12.31 13.63 3.75
N ARG A 318 11.80 13.63 4.98
CA ARG A 318 11.46 14.88 5.69
C ARG A 318 12.66 15.78 5.97
N PHE A 319 13.87 15.29 5.80
CA PHE A 319 15.12 16.05 5.96
C PHE A 319 15.69 16.51 4.62
N GLY A 320 15.05 16.20 3.49
CA GLY A 320 15.47 16.53 2.14
C GLY A 320 16.59 15.64 1.58
N ARG A 321 16.78 14.44 2.16
CA ARG A 321 17.72 13.42 1.67
C ARG A 321 17.00 12.46 0.75
N CYS A 322 17.67 11.99 -0.30
CA CYS A 322 17.16 10.97 -1.20
C CYS A 322 17.96 9.66 -1.00
N PRO A 323 17.36 8.60 -0.43
CA PRO A 323 18.09 7.37 -0.12
C PRO A 323 18.76 6.70 -1.32
N ALA A 324 18.19 6.81 -2.53
CA ALA A 324 18.85 6.33 -3.76
C ALA A 324 20.16 7.06 -4.05
N THR A 325 20.24 8.35 -3.74
CA THR A 325 21.49 9.14 -3.88
C THR A 325 22.52 8.69 -2.86
N GLU A 326 22.12 8.40 -1.63
CA GLU A 326 23.00 7.91 -0.57
C GLU A 326 23.55 6.51 -0.92
N ALA A 327 22.68 5.61 -1.41
CA ALA A 327 23.08 4.28 -1.87
C ALA A 327 24.11 4.35 -3.03
N ALA A 328 23.87 5.25 -4.01
CA ALA A 328 24.83 5.47 -5.09
C ALA A 328 26.16 6.08 -4.59
N GLY A 329 26.13 6.92 -3.56
CA GLY A 329 27.32 7.44 -2.88
C GLY A 329 28.13 6.31 -2.22
N THR A 330 27.48 5.35 -1.57
CA THR A 330 28.12 4.14 -1.03
C THR A 330 28.80 3.33 -2.14
N LEU A 331 28.11 3.14 -3.28
CA LEU A 331 28.70 2.48 -4.45
C LEU A 331 29.93 3.23 -4.98
N ALA A 332 29.88 4.57 -5.09
CA ALA A 332 31.00 5.40 -5.51
C ALA A 332 32.23 5.20 -4.60
N ALA A 333 32.03 5.25 -3.29
CA ALA A 333 33.08 5.03 -2.30
C ALA A 333 33.69 3.64 -2.38
N ALA A 334 32.87 2.59 -2.59
CA ALA A 334 33.31 1.22 -2.68
C ALA A 334 34.07 0.90 -3.98
N THR A 335 33.72 1.58 -5.09
CA THR A 335 34.26 1.26 -6.42
C THR A 335 35.30 2.28 -6.94
N GLY A 336 35.44 3.42 -6.28
CA GLY A 336 36.33 4.50 -6.71
C GLY A 336 35.87 5.28 -7.95
N VAL A 337 34.64 5.05 -8.46
CA VAL A 337 34.04 5.83 -9.56
C VAL A 337 33.50 7.16 -9.02
N ASN A 338 33.38 8.18 -9.89
CA ASN A 338 32.77 9.42 -9.47
C ASN A 338 31.27 9.25 -9.18
N GLU A 339 30.69 10.13 -8.36
CA GLU A 339 29.31 10.03 -7.90
C GLU A 339 28.29 10.03 -9.04
N GLN A 340 28.52 10.78 -10.12
CA GLN A 340 27.58 10.86 -11.24
C GLN A 340 27.51 9.52 -11.97
N ASP A 341 28.66 8.90 -12.25
CA ASP A 341 28.73 7.58 -12.89
C ASP A 341 28.17 6.51 -11.97
N ALA A 342 28.40 6.60 -10.66
CA ALA A 342 27.80 5.69 -9.69
C ALA A 342 26.26 5.78 -9.70
N ARG A 343 25.68 6.98 -9.76
CA ARG A 343 24.23 7.20 -9.88
C ARG A 343 23.67 6.61 -11.16
N ILE A 344 24.34 6.80 -12.29
CA ILE A 344 23.95 6.23 -13.59
C ILE A 344 23.98 4.70 -13.52
N ARG A 345 25.09 4.09 -13.11
CA ARG A 345 25.23 2.62 -12.98
C ARG A 345 24.20 2.02 -12.03
N TRP A 346 23.95 2.70 -10.91
CA TRP A 346 22.96 2.28 -9.94
C TRP A 346 21.56 2.23 -10.57
N PHE A 347 21.18 3.27 -11.27
CA PHE A 347 19.87 3.38 -11.91
C PHE A 347 19.72 2.42 -13.09
N GLU A 348 20.75 2.26 -13.92
CA GLU A 348 20.78 1.27 -15.00
C GLU A 348 20.59 -0.15 -14.48
N GLN A 349 21.23 -0.50 -13.37
CA GLN A 349 21.06 -1.80 -12.75
C GLN A 349 19.65 -2.01 -12.21
N TYR A 350 19.08 -1.00 -11.56
CA TYR A 350 17.68 -1.05 -11.12
C TYR A 350 16.74 -1.29 -12.31
N LEU A 351 16.93 -0.58 -13.41
CA LEU A 351 16.13 -0.76 -14.62
C LEU A 351 16.38 -2.14 -15.26
N ALA A 352 17.61 -2.64 -15.26
CA ALA A 352 17.95 -3.96 -15.79
C ALA A 352 17.29 -5.11 -15.00
N LEU A 353 17.07 -4.94 -13.70
CA LEU A 353 16.33 -5.90 -12.88
C LEU A 353 14.81 -5.81 -13.10
N LEU A 354 14.26 -4.63 -13.35
CA LEU A 354 12.82 -4.40 -13.39
C LEU A 354 12.24 -4.52 -14.81
N ILE A 355 12.82 -3.86 -15.78
CA ILE A 355 12.18 -3.63 -17.09
C ILE A 355 12.12 -4.88 -17.97
N PRO A 356 13.21 -5.69 -18.15
CA PRO A 356 13.14 -6.84 -19.03
C PRO A 356 12.10 -7.89 -18.65
N PRO A 357 11.95 -8.31 -17.36
CA PRO A 357 10.92 -9.27 -16.98
C PRO A 357 9.49 -8.72 -17.16
N LEU A 358 9.28 -7.41 -16.98
CA LEU A 358 7.98 -6.78 -17.24
C LEU A 358 7.65 -6.77 -18.73
N PHE A 359 8.62 -6.48 -19.58
CA PHE A 359 8.44 -6.50 -21.04
C PHE A 359 8.25 -7.91 -21.56
N GLU A 360 8.94 -8.89 -21.00
CA GLU A 360 8.67 -10.29 -21.29
C GLU A 360 7.23 -10.66 -20.94
N SER A 361 6.79 -10.30 -19.75
CA SER A 361 5.40 -10.54 -19.31
C SER A 361 4.39 -9.92 -20.28
N LEU A 362 4.62 -8.68 -20.74
CA LEU A 362 3.75 -7.99 -21.67
C LEU A 362 3.81 -8.59 -23.08
N PHE A 363 5.00 -8.70 -23.65
CA PHE A 363 5.14 -8.99 -25.09
C PHE A 363 5.01 -10.48 -25.41
N HIS A 364 5.46 -11.35 -24.52
CA HIS A 364 5.41 -12.80 -24.75
C HIS A 364 4.20 -13.48 -24.08
N HIS A 365 3.72 -12.94 -22.98
CA HIS A 365 2.63 -13.55 -22.22
C HIS A 365 1.35 -12.71 -22.13
N GLY A 366 1.36 -11.46 -22.62
CA GLY A 366 0.19 -10.60 -22.59
C GLY A 366 -0.24 -10.16 -21.18
N VAL A 367 0.70 -10.09 -20.23
CA VAL A 367 0.44 -9.68 -18.85
C VAL A 367 0.99 -8.28 -18.62
N VAL A 368 0.11 -7.36 -18.20
CA VAL A 368 0.47 -5.98 -17.88
C VAL A 368 0.35 -5.77 -16.37
N PHE A 369 1.46 -5.51 -15.71
CA PHE A 369 1.51 -5.17 -14.30
C PHE A 369 1.45 -3.65 -14.07
N GLU A 370 1.16 -3.22 -12.84
CA GLU A 370 1.27 -1.81 -12.40
C GLU A 370 2.50 -1.59 -11.50
N PRO A 371 3.73 -1.60 -12.02
CA PRO A 371 4.95 -1.50 -11.23
C PRO A 371 5.30 -0.04 -10.90
N HIS A 372 4.33 0.74 -10.43
CA HIS A 372 4.62 2.06 -9.91
C HIS A 372 5.42 1.95 -8.59
N LEU A 373 6.06 3.04 -8.17
CA LEU A 373 7.05 3.03 -7.08
C LEU A 373 6.54 2.46 -5.74
N GLN A 374 5.23 2.51 -5.47
CA GLN A 374 4.63 1.90 -4.27
C GLN A 374 4.50 0.37 -4.39
N ASN A 375 4.44 -0.15 -5.62
CA ASN A 375 4.29 -1.58 -5.89
C ASN A 375 5.63 -2.28 -6.19
N VAL A 376 6.74 -1.56 -6.05
CA VAL A 376 8.09 -2.08 -6.27
C VAL A 376 8.90 -1.96 -4.98
N VAL A 377 9.55 -3.07 -4.59
CA VAL A 377 10.55 -3.09 -3.51
C VAL A 377 11.90 -3.44 -4.14
N VAL A 378 12.94 -2.70 -3.79
CA VAL A 378 14.30 -2.89 -4.29
C VAL A 378 15.15 -3.53 -3.19
N GLY A 379 15.72 -4.68 -3.47
CA GLY A 379 16.71 -5.32 -2.61
C GLY A 379 18.11 -4.79 -2.88
N ILE A 380 18.73 -4.23 -1.86
CA ILE A 380 20.05 -3.59 -1.92
C ILE A 380 21.05 -4.42 -1.13
N ARG A 381 22.21 -4.70 -1.73
CA ARG A 381 23.35 -5.31 -1.06
C ARG A 381 24.59 -4.45 -1.32
N GLU A 382 25.30 -4.06 -0.25
CA GLU A 382 26.49 -3.21 -0.34
C GLU A 382 26.27 -1.93 -1.17
N GLY A 383 25.11 -1.29 -1.00
CA GLY A 383 24.71 -0.09 -1.73
C GLY A 383 24.24 -0.31 -3.17
N TYR A 384 24.21 -1.56 -3.69
CA TYR A 384 23.86 -1.85 -5.07
C TYR A 384 22.56 -2.65 -5.22
N PRO A 385 21.67 -2.34 -6.18
CA PRO A 385 20.44 -3.09 -6.39
C PRO A 385 20.72 -4.48 -6.97
N VAL A 386 20.23 -5.51 -6.27
CA VAL A 386 20.46 -6.93 -6.64
C VAL A 386 19.15 -7.70 -6.81
N GLN A 387 18.07 -7.25 -6.20
CA GLN A 387 16.75 -7.86 -6.32
C GLN A 387 15.66 -6.79 -6.51
N VAL A 388 14.57 -7.19 -7.16
CA VAL A 388 13.34 -6.37 -7.29
C VAL A 388 12.14 -7.27 -7.06
N PHE A 389 11.21 -6.79 -6.24
CA PHE A 389 9.93 -7.42 -5.97
C PHE A 389 8.82 -6.55 -6.50
N VAL A 390 7.89 -7.14 -7.26
CA VAL A 390 6.67 -6.49 -7.73
C VAL A 390 5.49 -7.11 -6.99
N ARG A 391 4.62 -6.27 -6.48
CA ARG A 391 3.45 -6.64 -5.67
C ARG A 391 2.19 -5.92 -6.12
N ASP A 392 1.05 -6.33 -5.57
CA ASP A 392 -0.29 -5.79 -5.83
C ASP A 392 -0.80 -6.13 -7.24
N LEU A 393 -1.45 -7.27 -7.33
CA LEU A 393 -1.90 -7.82 -8.60
C LEU A 393 -3.27 -7.28 -9.05
N GLU A 394 -3.95 -6.48 -8.20
CA GLU A 394 -5.29 -5.93 -8.47
C GLU A 394 -5.35 -5.14 -9.80
N GLY A 395 -4.31 -4.36 -10.10
CA GLY A 395 -4.20 -3.59 -11.35
C GLY A 395 -3.70 -4.37 -12.57
N THR A 396 -3.41 -5.67 -12.42
CA THR A 396 -2.89 -6.49 -13.52
C THR A 396 -3.95 -6.68 -14.60
N LYS A 397 -3.55 -6.56 -15.86
CA LYS A 397 -4.42 -6.79 -17.01
C LYS A 397 -3.87 -7.90 -17.88
N LEU A 398 -4.77 -8.73 -18.39
CA LEU A 398 -4.48 -9.78 -19.35
C LEU A 398 -4.88 -9.33 -20.75
N VAL A 399 -3.96 -9.36 -21.70
CA VAL A 399 -4.21 -8.92 -23.07
C VAL A 399 -4.88 -10.05 -23.86
N PRO A 400 -6.13 -9.89 -24.31
CA PRO A 400 -6.82 -10.90 -25.11
C PRO A 400 -6.00 -11.33 -26.33
N GLY A 401 -5.96 -12.63 -26.59
CA GLY A 401 -5.22 -13.22 -27.73
C GLY A 401 -3.71 -13.35 -27.54
N ARG A 402 -3.13 -12.81 -26.45
CA ARG A 402 -1.73 -13.04 -26.06
C ARG A 402 -1.62 -13.89 -24.80
N TRP A 403 -2.54 -13.72 -23.88
CA TRP A 403 -2.63 -14.55 -22.67
C TRP A 403 -3.11 -15.97 -23.04
N SER A 404 -2.31 -17.00 -22.76
CA SER A 404 -2.61 -18.39 -23.09
C SER A 404 -3.08 -19.24 -21.89
N GLY A 405 -3.09 -18.67 -20.69
CA GLY A 405 -3.37 -19.39 -19.45
C GLY A 405 -4.85 -19.68 -19.16
N GLY A 406 -5.77 -19.32 -20.08
CA GLY A 406 -7.22 -19.28 -19.78
C GLY A 406 -7.56 -18.12 -18.87
N LEU A 407 -8.80 -17.63 -18.95
CA LEU A 407 -9.34 -16.72 -17.94
C LEU A 407 -10.03 -17.58 -16.88
N PRO A 408 -9.75 -17.39 -15.61
CA PRO A 408 -10.62 -17.93 -14.57
C PRO A 408 -12.02 -17.36 -14.75
N ASP A 409 -13.07 -18.18 -14.54
CA ASP A 409 -14.49 -17.80 -14.69
C ASP A 409 -14.89 -16.53 -13.90
N THR A 410 -14.03 -16.13 -12.96
CA THR A 410 -14.19 -14.94 -12.11
C THR A 410 -13.57 -13.66 -12.70
N LEU A 411 -12.92 -13.74 -13.88
CA LEU A 411 -12.24 -12.61 -14.52
C LEU A 411 -12.84 -12.21 -15.88
N ASP A 412 -14.00 -12.77 -16.25
CA ASP A 412 -14.77 -12.40 -17.44
C ASP A 412 -15.44 -11.03 -17.32
#